data_29e52643cba28ab34b5fae2f19c7679b
#
_entry.id   29e52643cba28ab34b5fae2f19c7679b
#
_cell.length_a   1.000
_cell.length_b   1.000
_cell.length_c   1.000
_cell.angle_alpha   90.00
_cell.angle_beta   90.00
_cell.angle_gamma   90.00
#
_symmetry.space_group_name_H-M   'P 1'
#
loop_
_entity.id
_entity.type
_entity.pdbx_description
1 polymer ?
#
loop_
_entity_poly.entity_id
_entity_poly.type
_entity_poly.pdbx_seq_one_letter_code
_entity_poly.pdbx_strand_id
1 'polypeptide(L)'
;MIAWIIESIPALYAKSSAVSAAIVGGGPSIGFAVGALLTGIWVESLKMPLQWLILLLGTAAALMLPAIYLSAETAHCRPIPLKDLLMPALKLPKRIRPIFLPFMAAGIGGWTLGAFAQAFSAPLAETLLGHDDRLAAAVVFVGFIALFAWGGFLLRGSALRALQYSLVLMLAAMPLAIGAFVCQNFLGFVLSWAGCGLFSGIGAAAAMKISMADIHADERAEMLALIYAVGYAASAIFGFMASVLANYVPLWQLLCAVFIWILSLILISLTSKHLRQYAAMVEFGALHRKAGAAD
;
A
#
# COMPACT_ATOMS: atom_id res chain seq x y z
N MET A 1 -4.78 12.76 -10.82
CA MET A 1 -4.60 14.04 -10.08
C MET A 1 -3.18 14.16 -9.51
N ILE A 2 -2.69 13.27 -8.64
CA ILE A 2 -1.31 13.33 -8.07
C ILE A 2 -0.24 13.25 -9.15
N ALA A 3 -0.38 12.35 -10.14
CA ALA A 3 0.54 12.26 -11.28
C ALA A 3 0.63 13.57 -12.08
N TRP A 4 -0.51 14.24 -12.28
CA TRP A 4 -0.57 15.53 -12.97
C TRP A 4 0.14 16.66 -12.20
N ILE A 5 -0.03 16.71 -10.87
CA ILE A 5 0.69 17.70 -10.03
C ILE A 5 2.21 17.48 -10.15
N ILE A 6 2.64 16.22 -10.23
CA ILE A 6 4.06 15.86 -10.36
C ILE A 6 4.60 16.22 -11.76
N GLU A 7 3.83 15.98 -12.82
CA GLU A 7 4.20 16.33 -14.20
C GLU A 7 4.19 17.84 -14.46
N SER A 8 3.36 18.60 -13.77
CA SER A 8 3.31 20.06 -13.89
C SER A 8 4.44 20.80 -13.14
N ILE A 9 5.27 20.07 -12.37
CA ILE A 9 6.43 20.64 -11.67
C ILE A 9 7.74 20.06 -12.26
N PRO A 10 8.22 20.61 -13.40
CA PRO A 10 9.43 20.08 -14.09
C PRO A 10 10.67 20.00 -13.20
N ALA A 11 10.77 20.88 -12.19
CA ALA A 11 11.89 20.89 -11.25
C ALA A 11 11.91 19.69 -10.29
N LEU A 12 10.74 19.10 -9.97
CA LEU A 12 10.63 17.85 -9.21
C LEU A 12 10.93 16.63 -10.09
N TYR A 13 10.54 16.68 -11.35
CA TYR A 13 10.81 15.63 -12.34
C TYR A 13 12.30 15.46 -12.63
N ALA A 14 13.03 16.57 -12.69
CA ALA A 14 14.47 16.57 -12.99
C ALA A 14 15.35 16.07 -11.84
N LYS A 15 14.85 16.07 -10.59
CA LYS A 15 15.70 15.80 -9.42
C LYS A 15 15.68 14.37 -8.88
N SER A 16 14.67 13.57 -9.06
CA SER A 16 14.76 12.11 -8.86
C SER A 16 13.47 11.36 -9.19
N SER A 17 13.54 10.37 -10.06
CA SER A 17 12.49 9.37 -10.32
C SER A 17 12.04 8.62 -9.05
N ALA A 18 12.91 8.58 -8.02
CA ALA A 18 12.63 7.97 -6.74
C ALA A 18 11.65 8.80 -5.88
N VAL A 19 11.79 10.13 -5.87
CA VAL A 19 10.86 11.02 -5.13
C VAL A 19 9.48 11.00 -5.77
N SER A 20 9.40 11.06 -7.10
CA SER A 20 8.14 10.98 -7.83
C SER A 20 7.42 9.65 -7.56
N ALA A 21 8.14 8.52 -7.62
CA ALA A 21 7.58 7.21 -7.31
C ALA A 21 7.10 7.09 -5.85
N ALA A 22 7.84 7.67 -4.91
CA ALA A 22 7.46 7.70 -3.49
C ALA A 22 6.22 8.56 -3.23
N ILE A 23 6.10 9.72 -3.90
CA ILE A 23 4.91 10.58 -3.79
C ILE A 23 3.68 9.91 -4.42
N VAL A 24 3.82 9.31 -5.60
CA VAL A 24 2.72 8.59 -6.25
C VAL A 24 2.29 7.37 -5.44
N GLY A 25 3.24 6.58 -4.94
CA GLY A 25 2.95 5.39 -4.13
C GLY A 25 2.49 5.70 -2.71
N GLY A 26 3.04 6.74 -2.08
CA GLY A 26 2.75 7.12 -0.69
C GLY A 26 1.57 8.10 -0.54
N GLY A 27 1.24 8.87 -1.58
CA GLY A 27 0.21 9.91 -1.52
C GLY A 27 -1.15 9.44 -1.03
N PRO A 28 -1.72 8.35 -1.55
CA PRO A 28 -2.98 7.80 -1.04
C PRO A 28 -2.90 7.42 0.45
N SER A 29 -1.81 6.79 0.87
CA SER A 29 -1.60 6.37 2.26
C SER A 29 -1.46 7.55 3.22
N ILE A 30 -0.78 8.63 2.80
CA ILE A 30 -0.71 9.88 3.56
C ILE A 30 -2.11 10.51 3.68
N GLY A 31 -2.87 10.52 2.58
CA GLY A 31 -4.26 10.99 2.58
C GLY A 31 -5.15 10.21 3.55
N PHE A 32 -5.02 8.90 3.60
CA PHE A 32 -5.72 8.05 4.57
C PHE A 32 -5.30 8.35 6.01
N ALA A 33 -4.00 8.51 6.28
CA ALA A 33 -3.50 8.84 7.62
C ALA A 33 -4.02 10.19 8.12
N VAL A 34 -3.91 11.22 7.30
CA VAL A 34 -4.41 12.57 7.63
C VAL A 34 -5.92 12.56 7.80
N GLY A 35 -6.66 11.91 6.89
CA GLY A 35 -8.12 11.80 6.96
C GLY A 35 -8.59 11.09 8.23
N ALA A 36 -7.93 10.00 8.63
CA ALA A 36 -8.26 9.27 9.85
C ALA A 36 -8.01 10.09 11.12
N LEU A 37 -6.87 10.79 11.20
CA LEU A 37 -6.58 11.69 12.33
C LEU A 37 -7.58 12.84 12.43
N LEU A 38 -7.85 13.50 11.31
CA LEU A 38 -8.82 14.59 11.28
C LEU A 38 -10.22 14.11 11.69
N THR A 39 -10.61 12.91 11.24
CA THR A 39 -11.89 12.31 11.63
C THR A 39 -11.92 11.98 13.13
N GLY A 40 -10.85 11.38 13.67
CA GLY A 40 -10.74 11.08 15.09
C GLY A 40 -10.82 12.34 15.96
N ILE A 41 -10.06 13.37 15.61
CA ILE A 41 -10.09 14.68 16.30
C ILE A 41 -11.47 15.33 16.19
N TRP A 42 -12.08 15.30 14.98
CA TRP A 42 -13.39 15.89 14.74
C TRP A 42 -14.47 15.30 15.66
N VAL A 43 -14.49 13.97 15.75
CA VAL A 43 -15.53 13.27 16.50
C VAL A 43 -15.25 13.34 18.00
N GLU A 44 -14.00 13.13 18.44
CA GLU A 44 -13.66 13.02 19.85
C GLU A 44 -13.53 14.40 20.52
N SER A 45 -12.80 15.33 19.89
CA SER A 45 -12.48 16.62 20.48
C SER A 45 -13.52 17.69 20.19
N LEU A 46 -14.03 17.74 18.96
CA LEU A 46 -15.03 18.76 18.57
C LEU A 46 -16.45 18.31 18.85
N LYS A 47 -16.68 17.01 19.08
CA LYS A 47 -18.01 16.41 19.32
C LYS A 47 -19.06 16.80 18.28
N MET A 48 -18.61 17.11 17.06
CA MET A 48 -19.49 17.51 15.97
C MET A 48 -20.06 16.28 15.25
N PRO A 49 -21.32 16.36 14.79
CA PRO A 49 -21.95 15.28 14.02
C PRO A 49 -21.11 14.91 12.79
N LEU A 50 -20.94 13.61 12.52
CA LEU A 50 -20.20 13.09 11.38
C LEU A 50 -20.73 13.59 10.03
N GLN A 51 -22.01 13.94 9.97
CA GLN A 51 -22.68 14.50 8.78
C GLN A 51 -21.98 15.77 8.26
N TRP A 52 -21.52 16.65 9.15
CA TRP A 52 -20.79 17.86 8.76
C TRP A 52 -19.43 17.56 8.15
N LEU A 53 -18.75 16.53 8.65
CA LEU A 53 -17.48 16.07 8.05
C LEU A 53 -17.72 15.50 6.65
N ILE A 54 -18.77 14.70 6.46
CA ILE A 54 -19.15 14.15 5.14
C ILE A 54 -19.49 15.28 4.17
N LEU A 55 -20.26 16.28 4.60
CA LEU A 55 -20.58 17.46 3.79
C LEU A 55 -19.33 18.24 3.42
N LEU A 56 -18.42 18.46 4.36
CA LEU A 56 -17.14 19.16 4.12
C LEU A 56 -16.30 18.42 3.06
N LEU A 57 -16.12 17.11 3.23
CA LEU A 57 -15.36 16.28 2.31
C LEU A 57 -16.03 16.21 0.93
N GLY A 58 -17.36 16.06 0.89
CA GLY A 58 -18.15 16.09 -0.35
C GLY A 58 -18.03 17.42 -1.09
N THR A 59 -18.10 18.52 -0.35
CA THR A 59 -17.91 19.87 -0.91
C THR A 59 -16.49 20.06 -1.43
N ALA A 60 -15.48 19.65 -0.67
CA ALA A 60 -14.08 19.72 -1.11
C ALA A 60 -13.84 18.88 -2.37
N ALA A 61 -14.42 17.68 -2.45
CA ALA A 61 -14.35 16.84 -3.65
C ALA A 61 -15.06 17.50 -4.85
N ALA A 62 -16.23 18.10 -4.63
CA ALA A 62 -16.96 18.82 -5.68
C ALA A 62 -16.18 20.04 -6.20
N LEU A 63 -15.48 20.77 -5.32
CA LEU A 63 -14.63 21.90 -5.69
C LEU A 63 -13.38 21.48 -6.49
N MET A 64 -12.97 20.21 -6.40
CA MET A 64 -11.88 19.68 -7.23
C MET A 64 -12.28 19.40 -8.67
N LEU A 65 -13.59 19.19 -8.96
CA LEU A 65 -14.07 18.92 -10.32
C LEU A 65 -13.76 20.05 -11.31
N PRO A 66 -14.03 21.35 -11.02
CA PRO A 66 -13.61 22.44 -11.89
C PRO A 66 -12.10 22.50 -12.09
N ALA A 67 -11.31 22.25 -11.04
CA ALA A 67 -9.85 22.26 -11.15
C ALA A 67 -9.35 21.16 -12.09
N ILE A 68 -9.97 19.97 -12.06
CA ILE A 68 -9.66 18.87 -12.99
C ILE A 68 -10.09 19.25 -14.41
N TYR A 69 -11.29 19.82 -14.58
CA TYR A 69 -11.81 20.21 -15.89
C TYR A 69 -10.98 21.32 -16.56
N LEU A 70 -10.47 22.27 -15.77
CA LEU A 70 -9.64 23.38 -16.24
C LEU A 70 -8.16 22.98 -16.43
N SER A 71 -7.77 21.78 -16.03
CA SER A 71 -6.42 21.29 -16.20
C SER A 71 -6.11 21.06 -17.68
N ALA A 72 -4.92 21.51 -18.11
CA ALA A 72 -4.48 21.28 -19.48
C ALA A 72 -4.34 19.80 -19.78
N GLU A 73 -4.87 19.35 -20.91
CA GLU A 73 -4.69 17.98 -21.38
C GLU A 73 -3.23 17.77 -21.82
N THR A 74 -2.50 16.94 -21.10
CA THR A 74 -1.10 16.64 -21.39
C THR A 74 -0.90 15.39 -22.23
N ALA A 75 -1.95 14.56 -22.36
CA ALA A 75 -1.91 13.33 -23.15
C ALA A 75 -2.47 13.55 -24.56
N HIS A 76 -1.79 13.04 -25.59
CA HIS A 76 -2.38 12.95 -26.91
C HIS A 76 -3.46 11.86 -26.91
N CYS A 77 -4.68 12.25 -26.55
CA CYS A 77 -5.81 11.32 -26.52
C CYS A 77 -6.16 10.89 -27.94
N ARG A 78 -5.98 9.61 -28.25
CA ARG A 78 -6.67 8.99 -29.37
C ARG A 78 -8.11 8.72 -28.92
N PRO A 79 -9.13 9.04 -29.76
CA PRO A 79 -10.51 8.71 -29.44
C PRO A 79 -10.63 7.19 -29.27
N ILE A 80 -10.88 6.76 -28.04
CA ILE A 80 -11.08 5.35 -27.69
C ILE A 80 -12.61 5.13 -27.62
N PRO A 81 -13.17 4.13 -28.29
CA PRO A 81 -14.61 3.84 -28.17
C PRO A 81 -14.97 3.55 -26.70
N LEU A 82 -16.11 4.04 -26.25
CA LEU A 82 -16.57 3.90 -24.86
C LEU A 82 -16.57 2.44 -24.38
N LYS A 83 -16.83 1.51 -25.27
CA LYS A 83 -16.77 0.07 -24.99
C LYS A 83 -15.38 -0.39 -24.55
N ASP A 84 -14.32 0.09 -25.19
CA ASP A 84 -12.94 -0.25 -24.86
C ASP A 84 -12.46 0.47 -23.60
N LEU A 85 -13.04 1.63 -23.29
CA LEU A 85 -12.81 2.35 -22.05
C LEU A 85 -13.41 1.64 -20.83
N LEU A 86 -14.55 0.97 -21.01
CA LEU A 86 -15.23 0.21 -19.95
C LEU A 86 -14.66 -1.21 -19.75
N MET A 87 -13.90 -1.71 -20.69
CA MET A 87 -13.22 -3.01 -20.56
C MET A 87 -11.75 -2.78 -20.18
N PRO A 88 -11.37 -3.00 -18.93
CA PRO A 88 -9.97 -2.87 -18.54
C PRO A 88 -9.11 -3.86 -19.32
N ALA A 89 -8.14 -3.36 -20.06
CA ALA A 89 -7.16 -4.19 -20.77
C ALA A 89 -6.16 -4.79 -19.76
N LEU A 90 -6.61 -5.83 -19.03
CA LEU A 90 -5.77 -6.54 -18.05
C LEU A 90 -4.86 -7.51 -18.80
N LYS A 91 -3.76 -7.01 -19.35
CA LYS A 91 -2.77 -7.83 -20.04
C LYS A 91 -1.56 -8.06 -19.17
N LEU A 92 -1.21 -9.33 -18.98
CA LEU A 92 0.01 -9.73 -18.31
C LEU A 92 1.10 -9.99 -19.35
N PRO A 93 2.16 -9.17 -19.40
CA PRO A 93 3.29 -9.38 -20.32
C PRO A 93 3.90 -10.77 -20.14
N LYS A 94 4.17 -11.50 -21.23
CA LYS A 94 4.67 -12.89 -21.19
C LYS A 94 5.93 -13.04 -20.33
N ARG A 95 6.82 -12.04 -20.37
CA ARG A 95 8.08 -12.02 -19.62
C ARG A 95 7.90 -11.95 -18.11
N ILE A 96 6.77 -11.39 -17.61
CA ILE A 96 6.50 -11.23 -16.18
C ILE A 96 5.67 -12.39 -15.62
N ARG A 97 5.01 -13.18 -16.47
CA ARG A 97 4.19 -14.32 -16.04
C ARG A 97 4.86 -15.25 -15.01
N PRO A 98 6.16 -15.64 -15.15
CA PRO A 98 6.78 -16.55 -14.20
C PRO A 98 6.98 -15.96 -12.79
N ILE A 99 7.10 -14.63 -12.71
CA ILE A 99 7.34 -13.90 -11.44
C ILE A 99 6.09 -13.24 -10.91
N PHE A 100 4.98 -13.21 -11.69
CA PHE A 100 3.78 -12.45 -11.33
C PHE A 100 3.19 -12.93 -10.00
N LEU A 101 3.01 -14.23 -9.81
CA LEU A 101 2.45 -14.77 -8.57
C LEU A 101 3.32 -14.49 -7.35
N PRO A 102 4.64 -14.76 -7.34
CA PRO A 102 5.50 -14.42 -6.21
C PRO A 102 5.59 -12.92 -5.92
N PHE A 103 5.59 -12.10 -6.97
CA PHE A 103 5.54 -10.66 -6.87
C PHE A 103 4.23 -10.17 -6.24
N MET A 104 3.10 -10.66 -6.76
CA MET A 104 1.78 -10.32 -6.24
C MET A 104 1.60 -10.81 -4.80
N ALA A 105 2.16 -11.97 -4.44
CA ALA A 105 2.12 -12.45 -3.06
C ALA A 105 2.73 -11.45 -2.08
N ALA A 106 3.88 -10.86 -2.41
CA ALA A 106 4.48 -9.81 -1.57
C ALA A 106 3.60 -8.56 -1.48
N GLY A 107 2.99 -8.12 -2.60
CA GLY A 107 2.09 -6.96 -2.64
C GLY A 107 0.77 -7.21 -1.93
N ILE A 108 0.12 -8.35 -2.17
CA ILE A 108 -1.16 -8.73 -1.57
C ILE A 108 -1.05 -8.76 -0.05
N GLY A 109 0.08 -9.23 0.51
CA GLY A 109 0.32 -9.21 1.95
C GLY A 109 0.16 -7.83 2.57
N GLY A 110 0.79 -6.82 1.98
CA GLY A 110 0.67 -5.43 2.45
C GLY A 110 -0.74 -4.87 2.27
N TRP A 111 -1.40 -5.18 1.16
CA TRP A 111 -2.76 -4.68 0.88
C TRP A 111 -3.82 -5.32 1.75
N THR A 112 -3.76 -6.62 1.98
CA THR A 112 -4.69 -7.31 2.89
C THR A 112 -4.50 -6.87 4.34
N LEU A 113 -3.25 -6.61 4.75
CA LEU A 113 -2.97 -6.07 6.08
C LEU A 113 -3.47 -4.63 6.22
N GLY A 114 -3.35 -3.81 5.16
CA GLY A 114 -3.93 -2.47 5.11
C GLY A 114 -5.46 -2.49 5.19
N ALA A 115 -6.11 -3.40 4.48
CA ALA A 115 -7.57 -3.60 4.56
C ALA A 115 -8.01 -4.05 5.97
N PHE A 116 -7.22 -4.95 6.59
CA PHE A 116 -7.44 -5.35 7.98
C PHE A 116 -7.30 -4.17 8.94
N ALA A 117 -6.25 -3.36 8.79
CA ALA A 117 -6.06 -2.16 9.60
C ALA A 117 -7.26 -1.20 9.48
N GLN A 118 -7.78 -0.98 8.27
CA GLN A 118 -8.96 -0.14 8.06
C GLN A 118 -10.20 -0.68 8.75
N ALA A 119 -10.45 -1.98 8.65
CA ALA A 119 -11.68 -2.60 9.17
C ALA A 119 -11.63 -2.79 10.70
N PHE A 120 -10.46 -3.07 11.27
CA PHE A 120 -10.35 -3.55 12.65
C PHE A 120 -9.63 -2.60 13.61
N SER A 121 -9.18 -1.42 13.18
CA SER A 121 -8.51 -0.48 14.10
C SER A 121 -9.39 -0.06 15.29
N ALA A 122 -10.69 0.15 15.07
CA ALA A 122 -11.61 0.51 16.15
C ALA A 122 -11.84 -0.67 17.13
N PRO A 123 -12.24 -1.89 16.68
CA PRO A 123 -12.35 -3.04 17.59
C PRO A 123 -11.06 -3.41 18.33
N LEU A 124 -9.91 -3.23 17.68
CA LEU A 124 -8.60 -3.48 18.30
C LEU A 124 -8.30 -2.46 19.42
N ALA A 125 -8.55 -1.17 19.16
CA ALA A 125 -8.37 -0.12 20.16
C ALA A 125 -9.33 -0.30 21.34
N GLU A 126 -10.62 -0.56 21.08
CA GLU A 126 -11.64 -0.81 22.09
C GLU A 126 -11.28 -2.02 22.97
N THR A 127 -10.83 -3.13 22.36
CA THR A 127 -10.40 -4.31 23.12
C THR A 127 -9.20 -4.05 24.01
N LEU A 128 -8.23 -3.23 23.53
CA LEU A 128 -7.02 -2.91 24.28
C LEU A 128 -7.24 -1.92 25.40
N LEU A 129 -8.19 -1.00 25.25
CA LEU A 129 -8.46 0.06 26.22
C LEU A 129 -9.65 -0.25 27.14
N GLY A 130 -10.50 -1.21 26.76
CA GLY A 130 -11.72 -1.56 27.48
C GLY A 130 -12.87 -0.56 27.33
N HIS A 131 -12.74 0.43 26.45
CA HIS A 131 -13.76 1.42 26.12
C HIS A 131 -13.62 1.94 24.69
N ASP A 132 -14.71 2.46 24.13
CA ASP A 132 -14.69 3.07 22.78
C ASP A 132 -13.92 4.42 22.84
N ASP A 133 -12.80 4.48 22.14
CA ASP A 133 -11.98 5.65 21.96
C ASP A 133 -11.62 5.80 20.47
N ARG A 134 -12.24 6.76 19.82
CA ARG A 134 -12.09 6.96 18.38
C ARG A 134 -10.75 7.56 18.01
N LEU A 135 -10.14 8.31 18.91
CA LEU A 135 -8.79 8.83 18.69
C LEU A 135 -7.76 7.68 18.78
N ALA A 136 -7.91 6.79 19.75
CA ALA A 136 -7.07 5.59 19.85
C ALA A 136 -7.22 4.69 18.61
N ALA A 137 -8.45 4.50 18.11
CA ALA A 137 -8.70 3.80 16.85
C ALA A 137 -7.98 4.45 15.67
N ALA A 138 -8.04 5.78 15.58
CA ALA A 138 -7.29 6.53 14.56
C ALA A 138 -5.78 6.35 14.72
N VAL A 139 -5.24 6.37 15.94
CA VAL A 139 -3.81 6.13 16.22
C VAL A 139 -3.38 4.73 15.79
N VAL A 140 -4.16 3.70 16.05
CA VAL A 140 -3.88 2.33 15.59
C VAL A 140 -3.82 2.26 14.06
N PHE A 141 -4.78 2.87 13.38
CA PHE A 141 -4.80 2.91 11.91
C PHE A 141 -3.63 3.71 11.34
N VAL A 142 -3.43 4.93 11.85
CA VAL A 142 -2.39 5.85 11.38
C VAL A 142 -1.00 5.30 11.64
N GLY A 143 -0.78 4.65 12.79
CA GLY A 143 0.47 3.97 13.11
C GLY A 143 0.89 3.00 12.03
N PHE A 144 -0.05 2.26 11.46
CA PHE A 144 0.21 1.36 10.34
C PHE A 144 0.39 2.13 9.02
N ILE A 145 -0.59 2.94 8.61
CA ILE A 145 -0.67 3.46 7.24
C ILE A 145 0.34 4.59 6.97
N ALA A 146 0.67 5.39 7.96
CA ALA A 146 1.68 6.44 7.81
C ALA A 146 3.07 5.85 7.62
N LEU A 147 3.44 4.82 8.39
CA LEU A 147 4.72 4.14 8.23
C LEU A 147 4.78 3.28 6.97
N PHE A 148 3.66 2.73 6.51
CA PHE A 148 3.56 2.13 5.19
C PHE A 148 3.95 3.13 4.08
N ALA A 149 3.43 4.36 4.13
CA ALA A 149 3.79 5.42 3.19
C ALA A 149 5.30 5.75 3.24
N TRP A 150 5.88 5.82 4.44
CA TRP A 150 7.31 6.09 4.64
C TRP A 150 8.20 4.98 4.12
N GLY A 151 7.74 3.73 4.08
CA GLY A 151 8.52 2.59 3.61
C GLY A 151 9.10 2.79 2.21
N GLY A 152 8.35 3.43 1.30
CA GLY A 152 8.81 3.75 -0.05
C GLY A 152 10.02 4.68 -0.08
N PHE A 153 10.12 5.64 0.84
CA PHE A 153 11.24 6.58 0.95
C PHE A 153 12.51 5.94 1.51
N LEU A 154 12.36 4.86 2.28
CA LEU A 154 13.49 4.14 2.87
C LEU A 154 14.13 3.13 1.90
N LEU A 155 13.52 2.91 0.74
CA LEU A 155 14.04 2.00 -0.28
C LEU A 155 15.35 2.53 -0.88
N ARG A 156 16.48 2.05 -0.37
CA ARG A 156 17.83 2.37 -0.86
C ARG A 156 18.55 1.09 -1.31
N GLY A 157 19.39 1.21 -2.34
CA GLY A 157 20.20 0.10 -2.83
C GLY A 157 19.41 -0.97 -3.59
N SER A 158 19.71 -2.25 -3.30
CA SER A 158 19.11 -3.41 -3.97
C SER A 158 17.64 -3.60 -3.58
N ALA A 159 16.75 -3.57 -4.57
CA ALA A 159 15.33 -3.79 -4.37
C ALA A 159 15.04 -5.22 -3.89
N LEU A 160 15.81 -6.22 -4.39
CA LEU A 160 15.66 -7.61 -3.96
C LEU A 160 15.99 -7.78 -2.47
N ARG A 161 17.11 -7.22 -2.01
CA ARG A 161 17.51 -7.28 -0.60
C ARG A 161 16.51 -6.55 0.28
N ALA A 162 16.05 -5.36 -0.15
CA ALA A 162 15.04 -4.62 0.59
C ALA A 162 13.73 -5.41 0.72
N LEU A 163 13.27 -6.07 -0.36
CA LEU A 163 12.12 -6.96 -0.34
C LEU A 163 12.31 -8.10 0.66
N GLN A 164 13.44 -8.81 0.59
CA GLN A 164 13.71 -9.95 1.46
C GLN A 164 13.78 -9.55 2.94
N TYR A 165 14.53 -8.49 3.27
CA TYR A 165 14.63 -8.00 4.64
C TYR A 165 13.29 -7.50 5.18
N SER A 166 12.52 -6.77 4.39
CA SER A 166 11.21 -6.29 4.82
C SER A 166 10.25 -7.44 5.13
N LEU A 167 10.23 -8.48 4.30
CA LEU A 167 9.40 -9.66 4.54
C LEU A 167 9.82 -10.44 5.79
N VAL A 168 11.13 -10.59 6.02
CA VAL A 168 11.67 -11.26 7.24
C VAL A 168 11.37 -10.43 8.49
N LEU A 169 11.58 -9.11 8.45
CA LEU A 169 11.29 -8.23 9.58
C LEU A 169 9.78 -8.16 9.89
N MET A 170 8.93 -8.29 8.88
CA MET A 170 7.49 -8.40 9.08
C MET A 170 7.10 -9.68 9.83
N LEU A 171 7.80 -10.81 9.56
CA LEU A 171 7.61 -12.06 10.32
C LEU A 171 7.94 -11.91 11.80
N ALA A 172 8.83 -11.00 12.18
CA ALA A 172 9.12 -10.69 13.58
C ALA A 172 8.11 -9.68 14.18
N ALA A 173 7.72 -8.67 13.42
CA ALA A 173 6.82 -7.61 13.88
C ALA A 173 5.40 -8.12 14.19
N MET A 174 4.87 -9.05 13.39
CA MET A 174 3.51 -9.60 13.59
C MET A 174 3.35 -10.36 14.92
N PRO A 175 4.20 -11.32 15.29
CA PRO A 175 4.13 -11.96 16.60
C PRO A 175 4.27 -10.99 17.77
N LEU A 176 5.10 -9.94 17.63
CA LEU A 176 5.22 -8.89 18.65
C LEU A 176 3.91 -8.11 18.79
N ALA A 177 3.23 -7.79 17.69
CA ALA A 177 1.92 -7.14 17.73
C ALA A 177 0.87 -8.05 18.39
N ILE A 178 0.83 -9.34 18.05
CA ILE A 178 -0.08 -10.32 18.66
C ILE A 178 0.21 -10.44 20.16
N GLY A 179 1.48 -10.59 20.55
CA GLY A 179 1.90 -10.66 21.94
C GLY A 179 1.51 -9.41 22.74
N ALA A 180 1.76 -8.23 22.20
CA ALA A 180 1.38 -6.97 22.83
C ALA A 180 -0.16 -6.85 22.97
N PHE A 181 -0.92 -7.32 21.97
CA PHE A 181 -2.38 -7.36 22.01
C PHE A 181 -2.89 -8.30 23.13
N VAL A 182 -2.36 -9.51 23.21
CA VAL A 182 -2.72 -10.48 24.25
C VAL A 182 -2.36 -9.99 25.66
N CYS A 183 -1.20 -9.30 25.78
CA CYS A 183 -0.78 -8.69 27.04
C CYS A 183 -1.49 -7.38 27.36
N GLN A 184 -2.49 -6.95 26.58
CA GLN A 184 -3.24 -5.69 26.76
C GLN A 184 -2.33 -4.45 26.82
N ASN A 185 -1.22 -4.48 26.08
CA ASN A 185 -0.26 -3.39 26.01
C ASN A 185 -0.53 -2.55 24.74
N PHE A 186 -1.32 -1.47 24.90
CA PHE A 186 -1.70 -0.61 23.79
C PHE A 186 -0.48 0.00 23.07
N LEU A 187 0.47 0.57 23.82
CA LEU A 187 1.65 1.18 23.20
C LEU A 187 2.52 0.15 22.49
N GLY A 188 2.76 -1.00 23.10
CA GLY A 188 3.49 -2.11 22.50
C GLY A 188 2.83 -2.60 21.21
N PHE A 189 1.48 -2.67 21.21
CA PHE A 189 0.72 -3.02 20.02
C PHE A 189 0.87 -1.97 18.91
N VAL A 190 0.66 -0.69 19.21
CA VAL A 190 0.77 0.39 18.21
C VAL A 190 2.17 0.44 17.59
N LEU A 191 3.22 0.31 18.39
CA LEU A 191 4.60 0.33 17.90
C LEU A 191 4.92 -0.88 17.00
N SER A 192 4.50 -2.08 17.41
CA SER A 192 4.71 -3.30 16.61
C SER A 192 3.89 -3.28 15.33
N TRP A 193 2.65 -2.79 15.41
CA TRP A 193 1.73 -2.63 14.28
C TRP A 193 2.25 -1.60 13.27
N ALA A 194 2.80 -0.50 13.76
CA ALA A 194 3.50 0.49 12.97
C ALA A 194 4.73 -0.10 12.26
N GLY A 195 5.47 -0.98 12.92
CA GLY A 195 6.55 -1.79 12.31
C GLY A 195 6.04 -2.66 11.17
N CYS A 196 4.88 -3.33 11.34
CA CYS A 196 4.24 -4.09 10.25
C CYS A 196 3.91 -3.19 9.05
N GLY A 197 3.39 -1.98 9.29
CA GLY A 197 3.15 -0.98 8.26
C GLY A 197 4.43 -0.61 7.50
N LEU A 198 5.50 -0.27 8.23
CA LEU A 198 6.78 0.13 7.67
C LEU A 198 7.37 -0.97 6.76
N PHE A 199 7.44 -2.20 7.26
CA PHE A 199 8.01 -3.32 6.51
C PHE A 199 7.14 -3.68 5.31
N SER A 200 5.81 -3.64 5.43
CA SER A 200 4.90 -3.80 4.30
C SER A 200 5.14 -2.74 3.22
N GLY A 201 5.33 -1.48 3.62
CA GLY A 201 5.60 -0.36 2.70
C GLY A 201 6.92 -0.51 1.96
N ILE A 202 8.01 -0.89 2.65
CA ILE A 202 9.30 -1.17 2.03
C ILE A 202 9.17 -2.34 1.04
N GLY A 203 8.49 -3.41 1.44
CA GLY A 203 8.25 -4.59 0.61
C GLY A 203 7.45 -4.27 -0.65
N ALA A 204 6.36 -3.51 -0.50
CA ALA A 204 5.52 -3.08 -1.63
C ALA A 204 6.29 -2.19 -2.61
N ALA A 205 7.06 -1.20 -2.13
CA ALA A 205 7.88 -0.35 -2.97
C ALA A 205 8.99 -1.13 -3.69
N ALA A 206 9.64 -2.06 -2.99
CA ALA A 206 10.67 -2.92 -3.58
C ALA A 206 10.09 -3.85 -4.66
N ALA A 207 8.97 -4.49 -4.37
CA ALA A 207 8.25 -5.33 -5.32
C ALA A 207 7.83 -4.53 -6.56
N MET A 208 7.24 -3.35 -6.38
CA MET A 208 6.86 -2.47 -7.49
C MET A 208 8.07 -2.09 -8.36
N LYS A 209 9.20 -1.72 -7.73
CA LYS A 209 10.44 -1.39 -8.45
C LYS A 209 10.96 -2.56 -9.28
N ILE A 210 10.92 -3.78 -8.76
CA ILE A 210 11.34 -4.99 -9.48
C ILE A 210 10.42 -5.25 -10.68
N SER A 211 9.11 -5.20 -10.48
CA SER A 211 8.14 -5.53 -11.53
C SER A 211 8.11 -4.52 -12.67
N MET A 212 8.37 -3.23 -12.37
CA MET A 212 8.31 -2.14 -13.35
C MET A 212 9.63 -1.93 -14.10
N ALA A 213 10.73 -2.59 -13.69
CA ALA A 213 12.06 -2.34 -14.22
C ALA A 213 12.21 -2.58 -15.72
N ASP A 214 11.56 -3.63 -16.24
CA ASP A 214 11.62 -4.06 -17.66
C ASP A 214 10.30 -3.86 -18.40
N ILE A 215 9.36 -3.09 -17.84
CA ILE A 215 8.09 -2.79 -18.51
C ILE A 215 8.29 -1.62 -19.47
N HIS A 216 7.91 -1.79 -20.73
CA HIS A 216 7.90 -0.71 -21.71
C HIS A 216 6.88 0.37 -21.30
N ALA A 217 7.12 1.60 -21.74
CA ALA A 217 6.29 2.75 -21.36
C ALA A 217 4.80 2.55 -21.74
N ASP A 218 4.53 1.93 -22.86
CA ASP A 218 3.19 1.62 -23.38
C ASP A 218 2.46 0.52 -22.59
N GLU A 219 3.20 -0.41 -21.96
CA GLU A 219 2.62 -1.50 -21.14
C GLU A 219 2.45 -1.13 -19.66
N ARG A 220 3.04 -0.02 -19.20
CA ARG A 220 3.06 0.35 -17.77
C ARG A 220 1.67 0.58 -17.19
N ALA A 221 0.81 1.27 -17.93
CA ALA A 221 -0.55 1.56 -17.49
C ALA A 221 -1.38 0.28 -17.32
N GLU A 222 -1.30 -0.65 -18.29
CA GLU A 222 -1.99 -1.95 -18.23
C GLU A 222 -1.48 -2.81 -17.07
N MET A 223 -0.16 -2.83 -16.84
CA MET A 223 0.45 -3.57 -15.73
C MET A 223 0.06 -3.01 -14.37
N LEU A 224 0.06 -1.68 -14.21
CA LEU A 224 -0.40 -1.03 -12.98
C LEU A 224 -1.89 -1.32 -12.72
N ALA A 225 -2.73 -1.21 -13.75
CA ALA A 225 -4.14 -1.54 -13.65
C ALA A 225 -4.36 -2.99 -13.18
N LEU A 226 -3.60 -3.94 -13.72
CA LEU A 226 -3.65 -5.35 -13.32
C LEU A 226 -3.22 -5.54 -11.86
N ILE A 227 -2.12 -4.91 -11.43
CA ILE A 227 -1.62 -4.98 -10.06
C ILE A 227 -2.68 -4.45 -9.08
N TYR A 228 -3.25 -3.28 -9.36
CA TYR A 228 -4.28 -2.69 -8.52
C TYR A 228 -5.57 -3.52 -8.51
N ALA A 229 -6.01 -4.01 -9.67
CA ALA A 229 -7.21 -4.86 -9.75
C ALA A 229 -7.07 -6.13 -8.91
N VAL A 230 -5.94 -6.84 -9.04
CA VAL A 230 -5.67 -8.06 -8.26
C VAL A 230 -5.53 -7.75 -6.77
N GLY A 231 -4.82 -6.67 -6.42
CA GLY A 231 -4.62 -6.28 -5.03
C GLY A 231 -5.91 -5.85 -4.34
N TYR A 232 -6.74 -5.02 -4.97
CA TYR A 232 -8.03 -4.63 -4.42
C TYR A 232 -9.01 -5.82 -4.33
N ALA A 233 -9.03 -6.70 -5.34
CA ALA A 233 -9.86 -7.91 -5.29
C ALA A 233 -9.42 -8.82 -4.12
N ALA A 234 -8.12 -9.05 -3.94
CA ALA A 234 -7.58 -9.82 -2.83
C ALA A 234 -7.92 -9.19 -1.47
N SER A 235 -7.79 -7.85 -1.36
CA SER A 235 -8.14 -7.11 -0.15
C SER A 235 -9.63 -7.17 0.17
N ALA A 236 -10.50 -7.06 -0.84
CA ALA A 236 -11.94 -7.15 -0.66
C ALA A 236 -12.37 -8.56 -0.19
N ILE A 237 -11.84 -9.60 -0.83
CA ILE A 237 -12.12 -11.00 -0.46
C ILE A 237 -11.62 -11.27 0.96
N PHE A 238 -10.38 -10.87 1.25
CA PHE A 238 -9.77 -11.05 2.57
C PHE A 238 -10.54 -10.27 3.64
N GLY A 239 -10.86 -9.00 3.40
CA GLY A 239 -11.61 -8.16 4.34
C GLY A 239 -13.00 -8.73 4.63
N PHE A 240 -13.70 -9.23 3.61
CA PHE A 240 -14.97 -9.92 3.78
C PHE A 240 -14.82 -11.19 4.63
N MET A 241 -13.84 -12.05 4.31
CA MET A 241 -13.59 -13.27 5.09
C MET A 241 -13.21 -12.96 6.54
N ALA A 242 -12.35 -11.99 6.78
CA ALA A 242 -11.97 -11.54 8.12
C ALA A 242 -13.17 -11.01 8.91
N SER A 243 -14.04 -10.23 8.25
CA SER A 243 -15.26 -9.68 8.85
C SER A 243 -16.24 -10.77 9.25
N VAL A 244 -16.44 -11.79 8.41
CA VAL A 244 -17.27 -12.96 8.72
C VAL A 244 -16.66 -13.74 9.88
N LEU A 245 -15.34 -14.00 9.84
CA LEU A 245 -14.64 -14.77 10.87
C LEU A 245 -14.67 -14.07 12.24
N ALA A 246 -14.64 -12.74 12.26
CA ALA A 246 -14.71 -11.94 13.50
C ALA A 246 -15.99 -12.16 14.32
N ASN A 247 -17.07 -12.68 13.71
CA ASN A 247 -18.29 -13.03 14.44
C ASN A 247 -18.19 -14.36 15.19
N TYR A 248 -17.18 -15.17 14.90
CA TYR A 248 -17.06 -16.54 15.44
C TYR A 248 -15.83 -16.72 16.33
N VAL A 249 -14.81 -15.85 16.19
CA VAL A 249 -13.56 -15.98 16.94
C VAL A 249 -13.17 -14.65 17.59
N PRO A 250 -12.51 -14.67 18.75
CA PRO A 250 -11.98 -13.46 19.37
C PRO A 250 -10.87 -12.81 18.52
N LEU A 251 -10.70 -11.50 18.66
CA LEU A 251 -9.78 -10.70 17.82
C LEU A 251 -8.32 -11.20 17.83
N TRP A 252 -7.83 -11.76 18.95
CA TRP A 252 -6.47 -12.31 18.99
C TRP A 252 -6.29 -13.53 18.08
N GLN A 253 -7.33 -14.39 17.96
CA GLN A 253 -7.30 -15.52 17.02
C GLN A 253 -7.39 -15.03 15.57
N LEU A 254 -8.16 -13.98 15.34
CA LEU A 254 -8.22 -13.34 14.03
C LEU A 254 -6.86 -12.76 13.63
N LEU A 255 -6.14 -12.09 14.55
CA LEU A 255 -4.75 -11.64 14.33
C LEU A 255 -3.81 -12.81 14.00
N CYS A 256 -3.96 -13.95 14.68
CA CYS A 256 -3.20 -15.17 14.35
C CYS A 256 -3.54 -15.69 12.94
N ALA A 257 -4.80 -15.69 12.55
CA ALA A 257 -5.21 -16.11 11.20
C ALA A 257 -4.64 -15.18 10.13
N VAL A 258 -4.66 -13.86 10.37
CA VAL A 258 -4.00 -12.86 9.51
C VAL A 258 -2.50 -13.13 9.41
N PHE A 259 -1.84 -13.43 10.52
CA PHE A 259 -0.42 -13.77 10.53
C PHE A 259 -0.11 -15.02 9.69
N ILE A 260 -0.90 -16.08 9.83
CA ILE A 260 -0.74 -17.32 9.03
C ILE A 260 -0.94 -17.01 7.54
N TRP A 261 -1.92 -16.19 7.19
CA TRP A 261 -2.14 -15.74 5.82
C TRP A 261 -0.91 -14.99 5.27
N ILE A 262 -0.43 -13.99 6.00
CA ILE A 262 0.75 -13.21 5.62
C ILE A 262 2.00 -14.10 5.53
N LEU A 263 2.20 -15.02 6.48
CA LEU A 263 3.30 -15.98 6.45
C LEU A 263 3.27 -16.82 5.17
N SER A 264 2.10 -17.33 4.76
CA SER A 264 1.98 -18.12 3.53
C SER A 264 2.38 -17.32 2.28
N LEU A 265 1.96 -16.06 2.19
CA LEU A 265 2.31 -15.15 1.10
C LEU A 265 3.82 -14.82 1.08
N ILE A 266 4.40 -14.59 2.26
CA ILE A 266 5.85 -14.36 2.39
C ILE A 266 6.63 -15.59 1.94
N LEU A 267 6.23 -16.79 2.34
CA LEU A 267 6.89 -18.03 1.93
C LEU A 267 6.83 -18.21 0.40
N ILE A 268 5.69 -17.96 -0.23
CA ILE A 268 5.54 -17.99 -1.69
C ILE A 268 6.53 -17.03 -2.35
N SER A 269 6.65 -15.80 -1.83
CA SER A 269 7.55 -14.79 -2.38
C SER A 269 9.02 -15.15 -2.17
N LEU A 270 9.42 -15.51 -0.94
CA LEU A 270 10.83 -15.79 -0.59
C LEU A 270 11.36 -17.08 -1.21
N THR A 271 10.54 -18.11 -1.37
CA THR A 271 10.97 -19.39 -1.96
C THR A 271 11.06 -19.37 -3.47
N SER A 272 10.49 -18.36 -4.14
CA SER A 272 10.49 -18.27 -5.59
C SER A 272 11.88 -18.07 -6.19
N LYS A 273 12.37 -19.11 -6.86
CA LYS A 273 13.64 -19.04 -7.63
C LYS A 273 13.51 -18.05 -8.80
N HIS A 274 12.37 -18.03 -9.48
CA HIS A 274 12.12 -17.13 -10.61
C HIS A 274 12.19 -15.66 -10.22
N LEU A 275 11.58 -15.28 -9.09
CA LEU A 275 11.62 -13.89 -8.61
C LEU A 275 13.07 -13.46 -8.29
N ARG A 276 13.84 -14.33 -7.63
CA ARG A 276 15.25 -14.05 -7.31
C ARG A 276 16.13 -13.90 -8.55
N GLN A 277 15.97 -14.81 -9.53
CA GLN A 277 16.72 -14.74 -10.79
C GLN A 277 16.38 -13.50 -11.59
N TYR A 278 15.08 -13.18 -11.72
CA TYR A 278 14.63 -11.97 -12.42
C TYR A 278 15.14 -10.68 -11.75
N ALA A 279 15.02 -10.58 -10.44
CA ALA A 279 15.52 -9.41 -9.72
C ALA A 279 17.03 -9.23 -9.84
N ALA A 280 17.81 -10.33 -9.82
CA ALA A 280 19.25 -10.29 -10.06
C ALA A 280 19.59 -9.81 -11.48
N MET A 281 18.86 -10.27 -12.52
CA MET A 281 19.05 -9.78 -13.89
C MET A 281 18.74 -8.30 -14.03
N VAL A 282 17.67 -7.82 -13.41
CA VAL A 282 17.29 -6.40 -13.41
C VAL A 282 18.38 -5.53 -12.75
N GLU A 283 18.91 -5.97 -11.61
CA GLU A 283 19.98 -5.25 -10.91
C GLU A 283 21.28 -5.21 -11.73
N PHE A 284 21.66 -6.33 -12.35
CA PHE A 284 22.84 -6.41 -13.21
C PHE A 284 22.70 -5.49 -14.42
N GLY A 285 21.57 -5.51 -15.12
CA GLY A 285 21.30 -4.62 -16.24
C GLY A 285 21.27 -3.14 -15.87
N ALA A 286 20.85 -2.80 -14.65
CA ALA A 286 20.87 -1.42 -14.14
C ALA A 286 22.30 -0.94 -13.84
N LEU A 287 23.17 -1.83 -13.36
CA LEU A 287 24.60 -1.51 -13.12
C LEU A 287 25.35 -1.25 -14.43
N HIS A 288 25.13 -2.08 -15.46
CA HIS A 288 25.75 -1.86 -16.77
C HIS A 288 25.33 -0.55 -17.43
N ARG A 289 24.03 -0.19 -17.33
CA ARG A 289 23.56 1.10 -17.86
C ARG A 289 24.18 2.30 -17.16
N LYS A 290 24.47 2.20 -15.85
CA LYS A 290 25.16 3.28 -15.11
C LYS A 290 26.64 3.38 -15.44
N ALA A 291 27.33 2.26 -15.68
CA ALA A 291 28.72 2.24 -16.08
C ALA A 291 28.91 2.84 -17.49
N GLY A 292 28.08 2.45 -18.47
CA GLY A 292 28.13 2.99 -19.81
C GLY A 292 27.63 4.43 -20.01
N ALA A 293 27.07 5.04 -18.97
CA ALA A 293 26.69 6.47 -18.96
C ALA A 293 27.72 7.35 -18.25
N ALA A 294 28.76 6.76 -17.68
CA ALA A 294 29.87 7.47 -17.00
C ALA A 294 31.10 7.58 -17.90
N ASP A 295 31.13 6.87 -19.02
CA ASP A 295 32.08 6.99 -20.12
C ASP A 295 31.56 7.97 -21.19
#